data_6025c46e1a74e0b112d4e4efae38042d
#
_entry.id   6025c46e1a74e0b112d4e4efae38042d
#
_cell.length_a   1.000
_cell.length_b   1.000
_cell.length_c   1.000
_cell.angle_alpha   90.00
_cell.angle_beta   90.00
_cell.angle_gamma   90.00
#
_symmetry.space_group_name_H-M   'P 1'
#
loop_
_entity.id
_entity.type
_entity.pdbx_description
1 polymer ?
#
loop_
_entity_poly.entity_id
_entity_poly.type
_entity_poly.pdbx_seq_one_letter_code
_entity_poly.pdbx_strand_id
1 'polypeptide(L)'
;MNKQLVYNVFKHFGLWFIYLLLPIIIIPRQEIISIEKSQFLLFNYFLSSLYSILFFYVNFLWAIPKLAYKNKKWEYLMVILFYVLICFALHKIPPFIINYETERFIFFQLFAGLFKLIFVSIVAWIIFLYKRTQEHTIAKNKDELAYLKAQVNPHFLFNVLNSIYALALKKSDKLVDAISKISDMMRYNIEESQKRFVSLNQELDYLEDYINIQKLRLTTKTKITYNIKGESSNKEIEPLLLISFIENAFKYGVSTEKESEIKINIEIIEHNLNLSIQNDKVKKFSSTIGTGIKNTIKRLDYTYNNRYVLKINDEENYYSVQLSIKL
;
A
#
# COMPACT_ATOMS: atom_id res chain seq x y z
N MET A 1 -28.76 -3.23 7.38
CA MET A 1 -27.93 -3.98 8.33
C MET A 1 -26.86 -4.73 7.52
N ASN A 2 -25.58 -4.52 7.78
CA ASN A 2 -24.46 -5.03 6.94
C ASN A 2 -24.40 -6.56 7.04
N LYS A 3 -24.64 -7.30 5.95
CA LYS A 3 -24.66 -8.78 5.90
C LYS A 3 -23.39 -9.40 6.53
N GLN A 4 -22.27 -8.71 6.38
CA GLN A 4 -20.98 -9.15 6.93
C GLN A 4 -20.92 -9.02 8.46
N LEU A 5 -21.56 -8.00 9.04
CA LEU A 5 -21.68 -7.84 10.49
C LEU A 5 -22.53 -8.97 11.10
N VAL A 6 -23.65 -9.26 10.46
CA VAL A 6 -24.56 -10.36 10.89
C VAL A 6 -23.85 -11.71 10.82
N TYR A 7 -23.14 -12.00 9.73
CA TYR A 7 -22.37 -13.24 9.57
C TYR A 7 -21.28 -13.38 10.66
N ASN A 8 -20.55 -12.31 10.95
CA ASN A 8 -19.52 -12.32 11.99
C ASN A 8 -20.10 -12.56 13.38
N VAL A 9 -21.23 -11.94 13.71
CA VAL A 9 -21.93 -12.14 14.98
C VAL A 9 -22.39 -13.60 15.12
N PHE A 10 -23.02 -14.17 14.09
CA PHE A 10 -23.43 -15.58 14.08
C PHE A 10 -22.25 -16.55 14.22
N LYS A 11 -21.13 -16.26 13.55
CA LYS A 11 -19.90 -17.07 13.67
C LYS A 11 -19.34 -17.07 15.08
N HIS A 12 -19.26 -15.91 15.74
CA HIS A 12 -18.83 -15.80 17.12
C HIS A 12 -19.80 -16.49 18.08
N PHE A 13 -21.10 -16.29 17.87
CA PHE A 13 -22.13 -16.95 18.68
C PHE A 13 -22.05 -18.48 18.56
N GLY A 14 -21.92 -19.03 17.36
CA GLY A 14 -21.77 -20.45 17.13
C GLY A 14 -20.54 -21.05 17.83
N LEU A 15 -19.39 -20.38 17.75
CA LEU A 15 -18.16 -20.82 18.42
C LEU A 15 -18.31 -20.85 19.95
N TRP A 16 -18.89 -19.81 20.54
CA TRP A 16 -19.10 -19.74 21.97
C TRP A 16 -20.19 -20.71 22.44
N PHE A 17 -21.21 -20.96 21.63
CA PHE A 17 -22.23 -21.96 21.92
C PHE A 17 -21.65 -23.37 21.98
N ILE A 18 -20.80 -23.75 21.02
CA ILE A 18 -20.07 -25.02 21.04
C ILE A 18 -19.18 -25.11 22.27
N TYR A 19 -18.42 -24.03 22.58
CA TYR A 19 -17.56 -23.98 23.76
C TYR A 19 -18.34 -24.19 25.08
N LEU A 20 -19.54 -23.61 25.22
CA LEU A 20 -20.39 -23.75 26.38
C LEU A 20 -21.02 -25.16 26.50
N LEU A 21 -21.29 -25.84 25.38
CA LEU A 21 -21.86 -27.19 25.37
C LEU A 21 -20.83 -28.29 25.53
N LEU A 22 -19.57 -28.02 25.31
CA LEU A 22 -18.48 -28.99 25.31
C LEU A 22 -18.42 -29.87 26.56
N PRO A 23 -18.65 -29.40 27.81
CA PRO A 23 -18.65 -30.25 28.97
C PRO A 23 -19.86 -31.18 29.08
N ILE A 24 -21.00 -30.80 28.54
CA ILE A 24 -22.19 -31.64 28.52
C ILE A 24 -21.93 -32.90 27.70
N ILE A 25 -21.02 -32.79 26.71
CA ILE A 25 -20.61 -33.87 25.83
C ILE A 25 -19.50 -34.73 26.46
N ILE A 26 -18.54 -34.07 27.16
CA ILE A 26 -17.32 -34.73 27.68
C ILE A 26 -17.46 -35.30 29.07
N ILE A 27 -18.36 -34.78 29.92
CA ILE A 27 -18.55 -35.32 31.27
C ILE A 27 -19.19 -36.72 31.16
N PRO A 28 -18.47 -37.77 31.55
CA PRO A 28 -19.06 -39.12 31.53
C PRO A 28 -20.27 -39.16 32.44
N ARG A 29 -21.40 -39.67 31.96
CA ARG A 29 -22.58 -40.00 32.77
C ARG A 29 -22.27 -41.22 33.63
N GLN A 30 -21.23 -41.18 34.46
CA GLN A 30 -20.97 -42.25 35.40
C GLN A 30 -21.85 -42.04 36.63
N GLU A 31 -22.53 -43.08 36.99
CA GLU A 31 -23.56 -43.23 38.03
C GLU A 31 -23.13 -42.91 39.49
N ILE A 32 -21.97 -42.33 39.70
CA ILE A 32 -21.33 -42.18 41.02
C ILE A 32 -21.38 -40.75 41.57
N ILE A 33 -21.85 -39.79 40.80
CA ILE A 33 -21.88 -38.37 41.23
C ILE A 33 -23.30 -38.03 41.70
N SER A 34 -23.45 -37.63 42.96
CA SER A 34 -24.74 -37.15 43.48
C SER A 34 -25.25 -35.96 42.61
N ILE A 35 -26.58 -35.83 42.49
CA ILE A 35 -27.22 -34.78 41.69
C ILE A 35 -26.72 -33.40 42.11
N GLU A 36 -26.53 -33.14 43.38
CA GLU A 36 -25.99 -31.89 43.91
C GLU A 36 -24.56 -31.59 43.43
N LYS A 37 -23.70 -32.62 43.38
CA LYS A 37 -22.33 -32.48 42.87
C LYS A 37 -22.32 -32.17 41.37
N SER A 38 -23.20 -32.78 40.61
CA SER A 38 -23.28 -32.52 39.15
C SER A 38 -23.77 -31.11 38.84
N GLN A 39 -24.74 -30.61 39.57
CA GLN A 39 -25.25 -29.24 39.45
C GLN A 39 -24.18 -28.24 39.82
N PHE A 40 -23.42 -28.46 40.88
CA PHE A 40 -22.31 -27.60 41.26
C PHE A 40 -21.18 -27.53 40.22
N LEU A 41 -20.79 -28.67 39.67
CA LEU A 41 -19.78 -28.73 38.61
C LEU A 41 -20.23 -27.96 37.37
N LEU A 42 -21.47 -28.12 36.95
CA LEU A 42 -22.04 -27.38 35.80
C LEU A 42 -22.08 -25.87 36.07
N PHE A 43 -22.54 -25.44 37.26
CA PHE A 43 -22.57 -24.05 37.64
C PHE A 43 -21.18 -23.41 37.56
N ASN A 44 -20.17 -24.03 38.17
CA ASN A 44 -18.78 -23.53 38.11
C ASN A 44 -18.23 -23.47 36.70
N TYR A 45 -18.54 -24.48 35.90
CA TYR A 45 -18.13 -24.47 34.51
C TYR A 45 -18.74 -23.30 33.73
N PHE A 46 -20.06 -23.08 33.85
CA PHE A 46 -20.71 -21.97 33.19
C PHE A 46 -20.16 -20.62 33.65
N LEU A 47 -19.96 -20.42 34.95
CA LEU A 47 -19.40 -19.20 35.52
C LEU A 47 -17.98 -18.94 34.98
N SER A 48 -17.10 -19.95 35.01
CA SER A 48 -15.75 -19.85 34.50
C SER A 48 -15.69 -19.63 32.97
N SER A 49 -16.66 -20.20 32.25
CA SER A 49 -16.75 -20.03 30.79
C SER A 49 -17.21 -18.63 30.41
N LEU A 50 -18.23 -18.09 31.11
CA LEU A 50 -18.69 -16.72 30.92
C LEU A 50 -17.57 -15.72 31.18
N TYR A 51 -16.80 -15.91 32.24
CA TYR A 51 -15.64 -15.12 32.58
C TYR A 51 -14.54 -15.20 31.50
N SER A 52 -14.29 -16.39 30.96
CA SER A 52 -13.32 -16.60 29.87
C SER A 52 -13.74 -15.90 28.57
N ILE A 53 -15.04 -15.88 28.27
CA ILE A 53 -15.59 -15.13 27.12
C ILE A 53 -15.38 -13.64 27.29
N LEU A 54 -15.67 -13.09 28.47
CA LEU A 54 -15.42 -11.68 28.77
C LEU A 54 -13.94 -11.33 28.63
N PHE A 55 -13.07 -12.18 29.17
CA PHE A 55 -11.61 -12.03 29.06
C PHE A 55 -11.14 -12.05 27.60
N PHE A 56 -11.70 -12.95 26.76
CA PHE A 56 -11.39 -12.96 25.33
C PHE A 56 -11.67 -11.62 24.68
N TYR A 57 -12.86 -11.06 24.88
CA TYR A 57 -13.23 -9.81 24.23
C TYR A 57 -12.41 -8.62 24.74
N VAL A 58 -12.13 -8.54 26.04
CA VAL A 58 -11.26 -7.51 26.59
C VAL A 58 -9.84 -7.64 26.03
N ASN A 59 -9.31 -8.84 25.92
CA ASN A 59 -8.01 -9.09 25.30
C ASN A 59 -8.01 -8.71 23.83
N PHE A 60 -8.93 -9.26 23.06
CA PHE A 60 -8.96 -9.10 21.61
C PHE A 60 -9.23 -7.66 21.16
N LEU A 61 -10.20 -6.98 21.80
CA LEU A 61 -10.62 -5.65 21.38
C LEU A 61 -9.79 -4.51 21.98
N TRP A 62 -9.19 -4.72 23.14
CA TRP A 62 -8.54 -3.64 23.88
C TRP A 62 -7.10 -3.95 24.32
N ALA A 63 -6.86 -5.02 25.08
CA ALA A 63 -5.57 -5.24 25.72
C ALA A 63 -4.46 -5.57 24.70
N ILE A 64 -4.71 -6.49 23.77
CA ILE A 64 -3.73 -6.84 22.72
C ILE A 64 -3.44 -5.63 21.82
N PRO A 65 -4.41 -4.94 21.18
CA PRO A 65 -4.11 -3.86 20.27
C PRO A 65 -3.55 -2.61 20.94
N LYS A 66 -3.97 -2.29 22.17
CA LYS A 66 -3.56 -1.05 22.84
C LYS A 66 -2.36 -1.18 23.75
N LEU A 67 -2.16 -2.34 24.37
CA LEU A 67 -1.09 -2.54 25.35
C LEU A 67 0.01 -3.45 24.79
N ALA A 68 -0.30 -4.72 24.51
CA ALA A 68 0.70 -5.69 24.10
C ALA A 68 1.40 -5.30 22.80
N TYR A 69 0.63 -4.91 21.80
CA TYR A 69 1.17 -4.53 20.49
C TYR A 69 1.92 -3.18 20.49
N LYS A 70 1.52 -2.22 21.33
CA LYS A 70 2.21 -0.92 21.48
C LYS A 70 3.43 -0.98 22.41
N ASN A 71 3.91 -2.19 22.70
CA ASN A 71 5.09 -2.45 23.55
C ASN A 71 4.92 -2.05 25.04
N LYS A 72 3.68 -1.91 25.49
CA LYS A 72 3.32 -1.66 26.89
C LYS A 72 3.19 -2.97 27.66
N LYS A 73 4.27 -3.75 27.68
CA LYS A 73 4.30 -5.13 28.20
C LYS A 73 3.89 -5.24 29.66
N TRP A 74 4.32 -4.29 30.49
CA TRP A 74 3.99 -4.27 31.93
C TRP A 74 2.51 -4.00 32.17
N GLU A 75 1.92 -3.05 31.45
CA GLU A 75 0.49 -2.76 31.51
C GLU A 75 -0.35 -3.98 31.08
N TYR A 76 0.08 -4.67 30.02
CA TYR A 76 -0.55 -5.91 29.59
C TYR A 76 -0.44 -7.04 30.62
N LEU A 77 0.73 -7.19 31.23
CA LEU A 77 0.94 -8.17 32.31
C LEU A 77 0.02 -7.90 33.50
N MET A 78 -0.16 -6.65 33.88
CA MET A 78 -1.08 -6.27 34.96
C MET A 78 -2.53 -6.63 34.65
N VAL A 79 -2.97 -6.48 33.40
CA VAL A 79 -4.30 -6.94 32.99
C VAL A 79 -4.43 -8.44 33.15
N ILE A 80 -3.46 -9.23 32.73
CA ILE A 80 -3.46 -10.70 32.89
C ILE A 80 -3.51 -11.07 34.37
N LEU A 81 -2.65 -10.46 35.20
CA LEU A 81 -2.62 -10.72 36.65
C LEU A 81 -3.96 -10.40 37.32
N PHE A 82 -4.57 -9.29 36.95
CA PHE A 82 -5.90 -8.92 37.45
C PHE A 82 -6.95 -10.01 37.12
N TYR A 83 -6.95 -10.53 35.88
CA TYR A 83 -7.86 -11.60 35.50
C TYR A 83 -7.56 -12.91 36.22
N VAL A 84 -6.31 -13.25 36.47
CA VAL A 84 -5.90 -14.42 37.26
C VAL A 84 -6.41 -14.31 38.71
N LEU A 85 -6.27 -13.11 39.31
CA LEU A 85 -6.78 -12.86 40.67
C LEU A 85 -8.30 -13.02 40.78
N ILE A 86 -9.03 -12.47 39.79
CA ILE A 86 -10.51 -12.67 39.75
C ILE A 86 -10.85 -14.15 39.53
N CYS A 87 -10.16 -14.86 38.67
CA CYS A 87 -10.36 -16.30 38.49
C CYS A 87 -10.18 -17.06 39.81
N PHE A 88 -9.12 -16.75 40.54
CA PHE A 88 -8.87 -17.33 41.88
C PHE A 88 -9.97 -17.00 42.87
N ALA A 89 -10.42 -15.74 42.93
CA ALA A 89 -11.52 -15.32 43.81
C ALA A 89 -12.84 -16.03 43.49
N LEU A 90 -13.20 -16.10 42.22
CA LEU A 90 -14.44 -16.77 41.78
C LEU A 90 -14.44 -18.26 42.09
N HIS A 91 -13.29 -18.94 42.04
CA HIS A 91 -13.21 -20.37 42.40
C HIS A 91 -13.27 -20.66 43.89
N LYS A 92 -13.06 -19.67 44.77
CA LYS A 92 -13.20 -19.82 46.24
C LYS A 92 -14.63 -19.65 46.76
N ILE A 93 -15.48 -18.92 46.00
CA ILE A 93 -16.87 -18.65 46.44
C ILE A 93 -17.71 -19.91 46.56
N PRO A 94 -17.77 -20.81 45.56
CA PRO A 94 -18.60 -21.99 45.61
C PRO A 94 -18.27 -23.00 46.75
N PRO A 95 -16.97 -23.34 47.01
CA PRO A 95 -16.61 -24.19 48.14
C PRO A 95 -17.04 -23.65 49.49
N PHE A 96 -17.01 -22.31 49.66
CA PHE A 96 -17.44 -21.66 50.89
C PHE A 96 -18.96 -21.81 51.13
N ILE A 97 -19.75 -21.77 50.06
CA ILE A 97 -21.22 -21.89 50.15
C ILE A 97 -21.68 -23.36 50.39
N ILE A 98 -20.94 -24.35 49.89
CA ILE A 98 -21.37 -25.74 49.80
C ILE A 98 -20.57 -26.69 50.72
N ASN A 99 -19.68 -26.18 51.57
CA ASN A 99 -18.84 -26.99 52.51
C ASN A 99 -18.04 -28.12 51.80
N TYR A 100 -17.45 -27.84 50.67
CA TYR A 100 -16.75 -28.85 49.88
C TYR A 100 -15.24 -28.80 50.16
N GLU A 101 -14.76 -29.68 51.05
CA GLU A 101 -13.42 -29.62 51.66
C GLU A 101 -12.35 -30.51 51.01
N THR A 102 -12.30 -30.77 49.76
CA THR A 102 -11.10 -31.44 49.24
C THR A 102 -10.17 -30.42 48.55
N GLU A 103 -9.03 -30.10 49.17
CA GLU A 103 -7.96 -29.24 48.62
C GLU A 103 -7.56 -29.67 47.19
N ARG A 104 -7.55 -30.94 46.89
CA ARG A 104 -7.27 -31.49 45.56
C ARG A 104 -8.27 -31.00 44.49
N PHE A 105 -9.52 -30.86 44.84
CA PHE A 105 -10.57 -30.44 43.93
C PHE A 105 -10.44 -28.95 43.59
N ILE A 106 -10.15 -28.11 44.60
CA ILE A 106 -9.90 -26.69 44.41
C ILE A 106 -8.68 -26.48 43.51
N PHE A 107 -7.59 -27.21 43.77
CA PHE A 107 -6.36 -27.14 42.95
C PHE A 107 -6.64 -27.51 41.48
N PHE A 108 -7.38 -28.57 41.24
CA PHE A 108 -7.74 -28.99 39.88
C PHE A 108 -8.58 -27.92 39.14
N GLN A 109 -9.57 -27.33 39.82
CA GLN A 109 -10.38 -26.26 39.24
C GLN A 109 -9.57 -25.02 38.90
N LEU A 110 -8.66 -24.58 39.79
CA LEU A 110 -7.75 -23.47 39.56
C LEU A 110 -6.87 -23.74 38.34
N PHE A 111 -6.29 -24.91 38.25
CA PHE A 111 -5.45 -25.31 37.13
C PHE A 111 -6.24 -25.30 35.81
N ALA A 112 -7.45 -25.84 35.79
CA ALA A 112 -8.34 -25.83 34.64
C ALA A 112 -8.74 -24.39 34.24
N GLY A 113 -8.98 -23.51 35.22
CA GLY A 113 -9.27 -22.09 34.97
C GLY A 113 -8.10 -21.34 34.34
N LEU A 114 -6.89 -21.53 34.86
CA LEU A 114 -5.67 -20.96 34.30
C LEU A 114 -5.41 -21.46 32.86
N PHE A 115 -5.58 -22.75 32.64
CA PHE A 115 -5.44 -23.33 31.30
C PHE A 115 -6.42 -22.71 30.31
N LYS A 116 -7.69 -22.53 30.70
CA LYS A 116 -8.69 -21.82 29.88
C LYS A 116 -8.26 -20.39 29.54
N LEU A 117 -7.75 -19.62 30.51
CA LEU A 117 -7.29 -18.25 30.29
C LEU A 117 -6.11 -18.19 29.32
N ILE A 118 -5.13 -19.10 29.47
CA ILE A 118 -4.00 -19.22 28.55
C ILE A 118 -4.48 -19.55 27.15
N PHE A 119 -5.33 -20.57 27.02
CA PHE A 119 -5.88 -21.00 25.73
C PHE A 119 -6.63 -19.87 25.03
N VAL A 120 -7.53 -19.20 25.74
CA VAL A 120 -8.30 -18.07 25.22
C VAL A 120 -7.40 -16.90 24.82
N SER A 121 -6.32 -16.64 25.58
CA SER A 121 -5.32 -15.62 25.23
C SER A 121 -4.61 -15.96 23.93
N ILE A 122 -4.18 -17.20 23.77
CA ILE A 122 -3.51 -17.67 22.55
C ILE A 122 -4.44 -17.52 21.34
N VAL A 123 -5.70 -17.94 21.46
CA VAL A 123 -6.71 -17.81 20.41
C VAL A 123 -6.93 -16.33 20.06
N ALA A 124 -7.06 -15.46 21.06
CA ALA A 124 -7.22 -14.02 20.84
C ALA A 124 -6.01 -13.42 20.08
N TRP A 125 -4.78 -13.82 20.43
CA TRP A 125 -3.56 -13.42 19.75
C TRP A 125 -3.52 -13.90 18.30
N ILE A 126 -3.84 -15.17 18.04
CA ILE A 126 -3.86 -15.74 16.69
C ILE A 126 -4.86 -14.98 15.81
N ILE A 127 -6.08 -14.76 16.30
CA ILE A 127 -7.11 -14.04 15.56
C ILE A 127 -6.69 -12.58 15.31
N PHE A 128 -6.10 -11.92 16.30
CA PHE A 128 -5.59 -10.55 16.16
C PHE A 128 -4.48 -10.45 15.09
N LEU A 129 -3.48 -11.34 15.15
CA LEU A 129 -2.39 -11.38 14.17
C LEU A 129 -2.92 -11.66 12.76
N TYR A 130 -3.82 -12.65 12.62
CA TYR A 130 -4.44 -12.96 11.33
C TYR A 130 -5.18 -11.75 10.74
N LYS A 131 -6.05 -11.12 11.55
CA LYS A 131 -6.79 -9.92 11.11
C LYS A 131 -5.85 -8.82 10.66
N ARG A 132 -4.80 -8.57 11.42
CA ARG A 132 -3.81 -7.55 11.12
C ARG A 132 -3.04 -7.84 9.83
N THR A 133 -2.61 -9.09 9.62
CA THR A 133 -1.94 -9.49 8.38
C THR A 133 -2.85 -9.24 7.17
N GLN A 134 -4.13 -9.55 7.28
CA GLN A 134 -5.12 -9.28 6.24
C GLN A 134 -5.26 -7.78 5.96
N GLU A 135 -5.36 -6.94 6.99
CA GLU A 135 -5.44 -5.48 6.85
C GLU A 135 -4.20 -4.91 6.15
N HIS A 136 -2.99 -5.39 6.52
CA HIS A 136 -1.74 -4.99 5.86
C HIS A 136 -1.69 -5.42 4.40
N THR A 137 -2.13 -6.64 4.07
CA THR A 137 -2.17 -7.13 2.69
C THR A 137 -3.13 -6.31 1.85
N ILE A 138 -4.32 -6.01 2.36
CA ILE A 138 -5.32 -5.17 1.66
C ILE A 138 -4.78 -3.75 1.45
N ALA A 139 -4.14 -3.15 2.46
CA ALA A 139 -3.54 -1.83 2.34
C ALA A 139 -2.42 -1.83 1.29
N LYS A 140 -1.52 -2.81 1.32
CA LYS A 140 -0.44 -2.97 0.33
C LYS A 140 -0.98 -3.11 -1.09
N ASN A 141 -1.98 -3.97 -1.30
CA ASN A 141 -2.59 -4.16 -2.61
C ASN A 141 -3.29 -2.89 -3.12
N LYS A 142 -3.90 -2.12 -2.20
CA LYS A 142 -4.51 -0.83 -2.53
C LYS A 142 -3.47 0.21 -2.93
N ASP A 143 -2.35 0.28 -2.22
CA ASP A 143 -1.25 1.18 -2.53
C ASP A 143 -0.58 0.80 -3.87
N GLU A 144 -0.40 -0.50 -4.12
CA GLU A 144 0.11 -1.03 -5.39
C GLU A 144 -0.84 -0.72 -6.56
N LEU A 145 -2.16 -0.90 -6.37
CA LEU A 145 -3.16 -0.53 -7.36
C LEU A 145 -3.18 0.98 -7.62
N ALA A 146 -3.03 1.81 -6.58
CA ALA A 146 -2.94 3.26 -6.72
C ALA A 146 -1.66 3.67 -7.46
N TYR A 147 -0.54 3.01 -7.18
CA TYR A 147 0.73 3.20 -7.87
C TYR A 147 0.61 2.84 -9.36
N LEU A 148 0.04 1.66 -9.68
CA LEU A 148 -0.19 1.22 -11.07
C LEU A 148 -1.12 2.20 -11.83
N LYS A 149 -2.18 2.67 -11.18
CA LYS A 149 -3.06 3.69 -11.78
C LYS A 149 -2.38 5.03 -12.00
N ALA A 150 -1.43 5.40 -11.15
CA ALA A 150 -0.68 6.64 -11.29
C ALA A 150 0.39 6.60 -12.39
N GLN A 151 0.83 5.40 -12.80
CA GLN A 151 1.77 5.22 -13.91
C GLN A 151 1.16 5.62 -15.27
N VAL A 152 -0.15 5.49 -15.42
CA VAL A 152 -0.87 6.00 -16.59
C VAL A 152 -1.31 7.42 -16.28
N ASN A 153 -0.65 8.43 -16.87
CA ASN A 153 -1.07 9.82 -16.74
C ASN A 153 -2.45 10.01 -17.43
N PRO A 154 -3.58 10.10 -16.67
CA PRO A 154 -4.91 10.14 -17.30
C PRO A 154 -5.08 11.37 -18.19
N HIS A 155 -4.50 12.48 -17.81
CA HIS A 155 -4.57 13.72 -18.59
C HIS A 155 -3.82 13.59 -19.93
N PHE A 156 -2.67 12.92 -19.94
CA PHE A 156 -1.96 12.59 -21.16
C PHE A 156 -2.83 11.71 -22.07
N LEU A 157 -3.38 10.63 -21.52
CA LEU A 157 -4.22 9.70 -22.28
C LEU A 157 -5.45 10.40 -22.91
N PHE A 158 -6.17 11.22 -22.14
CA PHE A 158 -7.30 12.01 -22.66
C PHE A 158 -6.86 12.97 -23.77
N ASN A 159 -5.74 13.62 -23.60
CA ASN A 159 -5.21 14.53 -24.59
C ASN A 159 -4.84 13.84 -25.89
N VAL A 160 -4.24 12.66 -25.79
CA VAL A 160 -3.87 11.83 -26.94
C VAL A 160 -5.10 11.31 -27.67
N LEU A 161 -6.11 10.79 -26.95
CA LEU A 161 -7.38 10.36 -27.54
C LEU A 161 -8.08 11.50 -28.28
N ASN A 162 -8.06 12.71 -27.74
CA ASN A 162 -8.59 13.89 -28.44
C ASN A 162 -7.83 14.19 -29.74
N SER A 163 -6.51 13.97 -29.76
CA SER A 163 -5.70 14.14 -30.97
C SER A 163 -6.03 13.09 -32.03
N ILE A 164 -6.17 11.82 -31.62
CA ILE A 164 -6.65 10.73 -32.49
C ILE A 164 -8.01 11.08 -33.09
N TYR A 165 -8.94 11.53 -32.26
CA TYR A 165 -10.28 11.91 -32.70
C TYR A 165 -10.23 13.03 -33.75
N ALA A 166 -9.41 14.07 -33.52
CA ALA A 166 -9.22 15.17 -34.45
C ALA A 166 -8.58 14.71 -35.80
N LEU A 167 -7.60 13.78 -35.76
CA LEU A 167 -7.00 13.20 -36.95
C LEU A 167 -8.01 12.33 -37.73
N ALA A 168 -8.86 11.58 -37.02
CA ALA A 168 -9.91 10.76 -37.59
C ALA A 168 -10.96 11.63 -38.31
N LEU A 169 -11.43 12.72 -37.70
CA LEU A 169 -12.36 13.66 -38.31
C LEU A 169 -11.81 14.29 -39.59
N LYS A 170 -10.48 14.58 -39.62
CA LYS A 170 -9.78 15.14 -40.77
C LYS A 170 -9.41 14.07 -41.82
N LYS A 171 -9.71 12.81 -41.57
CA LYS A 171 -9.28 11.66 -42.43
C LYS A 171 -7.79 11.69 -42.75
N SER A 172 -6.96 12.04 -41.75
CA SER A 172 -5.53 12.24 -41.90
C SER A 172 -4.81 10.89 -42.06
N ASP A 173 -3.90 10.79 -42.99
CA ASP A 173 -3.02 9.60 -43.21
C ASP A 173 -2.12 9.35 -41.95
N LYS A 174 -1.93 10.33 -41.08
CA LYS A 174 -1.15 10.22 -39.86
C LYS A 174 -1.88 9.49 -38.74
N LEU A 175 -3.15 9.12 -38.94
CA LEU A 175 -3.98 8.48 -37.88
C LEU A 175 -3.41 7.13 -37.47
N VAL A 176 -3.06 6.30 -38.43
CA VAL A 176 -2.57 4.92 -38.16
C VAL A 176 -1.23 4.95 -37.44
N ASP A 177 -0.30 5.83 -37.87
CA ASP A 177 1.00 6.01 -37.22
C ASP A 177 0.84 6.52 -35.79
N ALA A 178 -0.06 7.48 -35.57
CA ALA A 178 -0.33 7.99 -34.20
C ALA A 178 -0.86 6.88 -33.26
N ILE A 179 -1.77 6.01 -33.75
CA ILE A 179 -2.30 4.90 -32.95
C ILE A 179 -1.19 3.89 -32.62
N SER A 180 -0.32 3.56 -33.60
CA SER A 180 0.80 2.64 -33.37
C SER A 180 1.73 3.17 -32.29
N LYS A 181 2.17 4.44 -32.39
CA LYS A 181 3.06 5.07 -31.39
C LYS A 181 2.47 5.07 -29.99
N ILE A 182 1.17 5.35 -29.88
CA ILE A 182 0.48 5.31 -28.58
C ILE A 182 0.46 3.89 -28.01
N SER A 183 0.19 2.88 -28.84
CA SER A 183 0.24 1.48 -28.43
C SER A 183 1.62 1.08 -27.90
N ASP A 184 2.69 1.50 -28.58
CA ASP A 184 4.06 1.20 -28.18
C ASP A 184 4.44 1.92 -26.89
N MET A 185 4.04 3.18 -26.74
CA MET A 185 4.20 3.92 -25.49
C MET A 185 3.44 3.32 -24.31
N MET A 186 2.20 2.85 -24.54
CA MET A 186 1.42 2.18 -23.48
C MET A 186 2.05 0.86 -23.08
N ARG A 187 2.54 0.09 -24.05
CA ARG A 187 3.27 -1.16 -23.80
C ARG A 187 4.52 -0.90 -22.97
N TYR A 188 5.32 0.10 -23.35
CA TYR A 188 6.51 0.49 -22.59
C TYR A 188 6.15 0.88 -21.14
N ASN A 189 5.09 1.67 -20.96
CA ASN A 189 4.64 2.06 -19.61
C ASN A 189 4.21 0.88 -18.76
N ILE A 190 3.62 -0.18 -19.34
CA ILE A 190 3.12 -1.33 -18.59
C ILE A 190 4.24 -2.35 -18.31
N GLU A 191 5.04 -2.66 -19.33
CA GLU A 191 6.01 -3.76 -19.29
C GLU A 191 7.39 -3.33 -18.81
N GLU A 192 7.88 -2.19 -19.28
CA GLU A 192 9.26 -1.76 -19.06
C GLU A 192 9.41 -0.89 -17.79
N SER A 193 8.38 -0.12 -17.43
CA SER A 193 8.45 0.78 -16.26
C SER A 193 8.64 0.05 -14.92
N GLN A 194 8.37 -1.25 -14.87
CA GLN A 194 8.54 -2.08 -13.68
C GLN A 194 9.97 -2.63 -13.52
N LYS A 195 10.77 -2.55 -14.57
CA LYS A 195 12.17 -3.01 -14.53
C LYS A 195 13.02 -1.99 -13.78
N ARG A 196 14.11 -2.47 -13.20
CA ARG A 196 15.06 -1.58 -12.54
C ARG A 196 15.83 -0.72 -13.53
N PHE A 197 16.20 -1.29 -14.66
CA PHE A 197 16.87 -0.63 -15.78
C PHE A 197 16.32 -1.16 -17.10
N VAL A 198 16.33 -0.32 -18.10
CA VAL A 198 15.94 -0.62 -19.48
C VAL A 198 17.04 -0.16 -20.44
N SER A 199 17.03 -0.68 -21.67
CA SER A 199 17.92 -0.21 -22.71
C SER A 199 17.73 1.30 -22.94
N LEU A 200 18.86 2.04 -23.05
CA LEU A 200 18.80 3.46 -23.37
C LEU A 200 18.08 3.72 -24.71
N ASN A 201 18.22 2.82 -25.69
CA ASN A 201 17.50 2.91 -26.96
C ASN A 201 15.98 2.93 -26.74
N GLN A 202 15.46 2.02 -25.91
CA GLN A 202 14.02 1.95 -25.62
C GLN A 202 13.51 3.22 -24.94
N GLU A 203 14.27 3.79 -24.00
CA GLU A 203 13.91 5.07 -23.36
C GLU A 203 13.91 6.21 -24.38
N LEU A 204 14.91 6.27 -25.29
CA LEU A 204 14.98 7.31 -26.34
C LEU A 204 13.86 7.17 -27.37
N ASP A 205 13.53 5.96 -27.79
CA ASP A 205 12.39 5.69 -28.69
C ASP A 205 11.07 6.14 -28.06
N TYR A 206 10.87 5.83 -26.77
CA TYR A 206 9.72 6.31 -25.99
C TYR A 206 9.62 7.85 -25.96
N LEU A 207 10.75 8.55 -25.76
CA LEU A 207 10.80 10.02 -25.75
C LEU A 207 10.48 10.60 -27.12
N GLU A 208 10.98 9.99 -28.18
CA GLU A 208 10.70 10.41 -29.56
C GLU A 208 9.21 10.25 -29.91
N ASP A 209 8.62 9.11 -29.57
CA ASP A 209 7.18 8.87 -29.78
C ASP A 209 6.34 9.85 -28.97
N TYR A 210 6.69 10.12 -27.72
CA TYR A 210 6.04 11.14 -26.89
C TYR A 210 6.08 12.52 -27.57
N ILE A 211 7.25 12.96 -28.01
CA ILE A 211 7.44 14.26 -28.67
C ILE A 211 6.63 14.33 -29.98
N ASN A 212 6.65 13.26 -30.78
CA ASN A 212 5.89 13.18 -32.03
C ASN A 212 4.39 13.28 -31.80
N ILE A 213 3.86 12.61 -30.79
CA ILE A 213 2.44 12.70 -30.41
C ILE A 213 2.11 14.12 -29.92
N GLN A 214 2.97 14.74 -29.12
CA GLN A 214 2.77 16.13 -28.68
C GLN A 214 2.74 17.10 -29.87
N LYS A 215 3.62 16.92 -30.86
CA LYS A 215 3.64 17.74 -32.10
C LYS A 215 2.32 17.73 -32.86
N LEU A 216 1.56 16.61 -32.84
CA LEU A 216 0.25 16.53 -33.51
C LEU A 216 -0.80 17.49 -32.93
N ARG A 217 -0.59 17.98 -31.73
CA ARG A 217 -1.52 18.86 -30.98
C ARG A 217 -1.11 20.34 -31.07
N LEU A 218 0.10 20.62 -31.53
CA LEU A 218 0.63 21.95 -31.52
C LEU A 218 0.18 22.74 -32.73
N THR A 219 0.03 24.03 -32.51
CA THR A 219 -0.12 25.01 -33.62
C THR A 219 1.26 25.37 -34.16
N THR A 220 1.29 26.06 -35.30
CA THR A 220 2.52 26.58 -35.92
C THR A 220 3.28 27.57 -35.03
N LYS A 221 2.67 28.02 -33.93
CA LYS A 221 3.25 29.00 -33.00
C LYS A 221 4.29 28.42 -32.04
N THR A 222 4.28 27.11 -31.83
CA THR A 222 5.27 26.45 -30.95
C THR A 222 6.30 25.73 -31.80
N LYS A 223 7.55 26.13 -31.72
CA LYS A 223 8.68 25.49 -32.38
C LYS A 223 9.31 24.47 -31.44
N ILE A 224 9.51 23.23 -31.92
CA ILE A 224 10.19 22.18 -31.15
C ILE A 224 11.44 21.71 -31.88
N THR A 225 12.57 21.83 -31.21
CA THR A 225 13.84 21.29 -31.64
C THR A 225 14.20 20.10 -30.75
N TYR A 226 14.36 18.91 -31.35
CA TYR A 226 14.75 17.69 -30.65
C TYR A 226 15.94 17.06 -31.37
N ASN A 227 17.06 16.91 -30.68
CA ASN A 227 18.28 16.33 -31.20
C ASN A 227 18.85 15.29 -30.26
N ILE A 228 19.25 14.14 -30.81
CA ILE A 228 20.03 13.12 -30.12
C ILE A 228 21.38 13.00 -30.83
N LYS A 229 22.47 12.95 -30.06
CA LYS A 229 23.82 12.72 -30.53
C LYS A 229 24.52 11.66 -29.70
N GLY A 230 25.35 10.85 -30.33
CA GLY A 230 26.15 9.81 -29.71
C GLY A 230 25.50 8.44 -29.80
N GLU A 231 26.18 7.44 -29.26
CA GLU A 231 25.80 6.03 -29.35
C GLU A 231 25.13 5.55 -28.05
N SER A 232 23.93 5.01 -28.17
CA SER A 232 23.12 4.51 -27.06
C SER A 232 23.19 2.99 -26.86
N SER A 233 23.88 2.29 -27.78
CA SER A 233 24.02 0.82 -27.74
C SER A 233 24.70 0.34 -26.46
N ASN A 234 24.19 -0.76 -25.90
CA ASN A 234 24.73 -1.41 -24.69
C ASN A 234 24.74 -0.50 -23.44
N LYS A 235 23.89 0.50 -23.39
CA LYS A 235 23.70 1.38 -22.22
C LYS A 235 22.31 1.18 -21.64
N GLU A 236 22.22 1.30 -20.32
CA GLU A 236 20.99 1.13 -19.58
C GLU A 236 20.66 2.37 -18.74
N ILE A 237 19.39 2.65 -18.57
CA ILE A 237 18.88 3.77 -17.78
C ILE A 237 17.66 3.32 -16.96
N GLU A 238 17.40 3.99 -15.85
CA GLU A 238 16.14 3.82 -15.12
C GLU A 238 14.97 4.28 -15.99
N PRO A 239 13.93 3.43 -16.21
CA PRO A 239 12.83 3.73 -17.12
C PRO A 239 12.05 4.98 -16.70
N LEU A 240 11.53 5.73 -17.68
CA LEU A 240 10.70 6.91 -17.46
C LEU A 240 11.37 7.99 -16.58
N LEU A 241 12.70 8.06 -16.61
CA LEU A 241 13.43 9.05 -15.83
C LEU A 241 13.45 10.42 -16.53
N LEU A 242 13.77 10.41 -17.84
CA LEU A 242 13.96 11.63 -18.64
C LEU A 242 12.63 12.28 -19.00
N ILE A 243 11.57 11.49 -19.17
CA ILE A 243 10.25 11.98 -19.61
C ILE A 243 9.68 13.07 -18.71
N SER A 244 9.92 12.98 -17.40
CA SER A 244 9.38 13.95 -16.43
C SER A 244 9.84 15.39 -16.70
N PHE A 245 11.06 15.57 -17.19
CA PHE A 245 11.59 16.88 -17.57
C PHE A 245 10.99 17.36 -18.89
N ILE A 246 10.81 16.46 -19.84
CA ILE A 246 10.20 16.74 -21.14
C ILE A 246 8.72 17.09 -20.98
N GLU A 247 7.96 16.32 -20.20
CA GLU A 247 6.56 16.63 -19.86
C GLU A 247 6.42 18.03 -19.25
N ASN A 248 7.36 18.40 -18.37
CA ASN A 248 7.37 19.71 -17.75
C ASN A 248 7.57 20.83 -18.78
N ALA A 249 8.49 20.64 -19.74
CA ALA A 249 8.73 21.59 -20.82
C ALA A 249 7.48 21.78 -21.72
N PHE A 250 6.79 20.69 -22.10
CA PHE A 250 5.54 20.77 -22.86
C PHE A 250 4.40 21.41 -22.07
N LYS A 251 4.30 21.12 -20.77
CA LYS A 251 3.24 21.63 -19.89
C LYS A 251 3.28 23.16 -19.77
N TYR A 252 4.47 23.73 -19.72
CA TYR A 252 4.67 25.14 -19.43
C TYR A 252 5.19 25.94 -20.59
N GLY A 253 5.80 25.29 -21.60
CA GLY A 253 6.42 25.93 -22.77
C GLY A 253 5.51 26.01 -24.00
N VAL A 254 4.29 25.43 -23.97
CA VAL A 254 3.37 25.43 -25.09
C VAL A 254 2.30 26.51 -24.93
N SER A 255 2.12 27.33 -25.99
CA SER A 255 1.03 28.31 -26.08
C SER A 255 0.26 28.19 -27.40
N THR A 256 -1.04 28.40 -27.33
CA THR A 256 -1.90 28.58 -28.52
C THR A 256 -1.96 30.01 -29.01
N GLU A 257 -1.56 30.96 -28.17
CA GLU A 257 -1.70 32.42 -28.44
C GLU A 257 -0.39 33.09 -28.82
N LYS A 258 0.71 32.74 -28.14
CA LYS A 258 2.04 33.35 -28.29
C LYS A 258 2.99 32.38 -28.99
N GLU A 259 3.95 32.94 -29.69
CA GLU A 259 5.10 32.17 -30.17
C GLU A 259 5.90 31.66 -28.99
N SER A 260 6.37 30.41 -29.08
CA SER A 260 7.15 29.75 -28.04
C SER A 260 8.10 28.71 -28.63
N GLU A 261 9.20 28.48 -27.94
CA GLU A 261 10.20 27.50 -28.36
C GLU A 261 10.51 26.50 -27.24
N ILE A 262 10.65 25.22 -27.63
CA ILE A 262 11.13 24.15 -26.77
C ILE A 262 12.33 23.52 -27.44
N LYS A 263 13.48 23.54 -26.77
CA LYS A 263 14.72 22.89 -27.21
C LYS A 263 15.04 21.72 -26.31
N ILE A 264 15.22 20.54 -26.89
CA ILE A 264 15.58 19.30 -26.19
C ILE A 264 16.80 18.72 -26.92
N ASN A 265 17.92 18.63 -26.20
CA ASN A 265 19.14 18.03 -26.71
C ASN A 265 19.59 16.92 -25.76
N ILE A 266 19.85 15.75 -26.32
CA ILE A 266 20.41 14.60 -25.60
C ILE A 266 21.76 14.30 -26.28
N GLU A 267 22.82 14.28 -25.48
CA GLU A 267 24.15 13.95 -25.94
C GLU A 267 24.73 12.82 -25.11
N ILE A 268 25.21 11.80 -25.80
CA ILE A 268 25.77 10.59 -25.17
C ILE A 268 27.25 10.54 -25.52
N ILE A 269 28.09 10.74 -24.50
CA ILE A 269 29.55 10.73 -24.64
C ILE A 269 30.08 9.62 -23.73
N GLU A 270 30.64 8.59 -24.33
CA GLU A 270 31.11 7.40 -23.60
C GLU A 270 30.02 6.84 -22.65
N HIS A 271 30.21 6.98 -21.34
CA HIS A 271 29.29 6.53 -20.30
C HIS A 271 28.43 7.66 -19.73
N ASN A 272 28.52 8.87 -20.27
CA ASN A 272 27.75 10.01 -19.77
C ASN A 272 26.60 10.34 -20.71
N LEU A 273 25.40 10.46 -20.14
CA LEU A 273 24.22 10.99 -20.80
C LEU A 273 24.01 12.43 -20.32
N ASN A 274 23.98 13.37 -21.26
CA ASN A 274 23.72 14.78 -21.00
C ASN A 274 22.39 15.18 -21.65
N LEU A 275 21.42 15.56 -20.82
CA LEU A 275 20.12 16.08 -21.24
C LEU A 275 20.12 17.60 -21.00
N SER A 276 19.82 18.39 -22.03
CA SER A 276 19.59 19.82 -21.94
C SER A 276 18.21 20.12 -22.46
N ILE A 277 17.38 20.74 -21.65
CA ILE A 277 16.03 21.17 -22.03
C ILE A 277 15.93 22.66 -21.73
N GLN A 278 15.37 23.42 -22.66
CA GLN A 278 15.03 24.83 -22.49
C GLN A 278 13.65 25.08 -23.09
N ASN A 279 12.78 25.76 -22.38
CA ASN A 279 11.49 26.21 -22.90
C ASN A 279 11.16 27.63 -22.46
N ASP A 280 10.43 28.36 -23.32
CA ASP A 280 9.85 29.64 -22.97
C ASP A 280 8.76 29.46 -21.88
N LYS A 281 8.62 30.43 -21.00
CA LYS A 281 7.57 30.47 -19.99
C LYS A 281 6.33 31.19 -20.55
N VAL A 282 5.36 30.42 -21.01
CA VAL A 282 4.10 30.96 -21.54
C VAL A 282 2.95 30.91 -20.54
N LYS A 283 3.11 30.16 -19.44
CA LYS A 283 2.14 30.08 -18.32
C LYS A 283 2.83 30.49 -17.03
N LYS A 284 2.11 31.25 -16.19
CA LYS A 284 2.64 31.61 -14.86
C LYS A 284 2.91 30.33 -14.03
N PHE A 285 4.13 30.21 -13.58
CA PHE A 285 4.51 29.17 -12.62
C PHE A 285 3.95 29.49 -11.23
N SER A 286 3.45 28.49 -10.52
CA SER A 286 3.48 28.52 -9.06
C SER A 286 4.95 28.32 -8.64
N SER A 287 5.45 29.14 -7.73
CA SER A 287 6.86 29.21 -7.29
C SER A 287 7.43 27.93 -6.65
N THR A 288 6.76 26.80 -6.76
CA THR A 288 7.19 25.51 -6.19
C THR A 288 7.48 24.50 -7.28
N ILE A 289 8.68 23.90 -7.22
CA ILE A 289 9.05 22.74 -8.06
C ILE A 289 7.92 21.70 -7.99
N GLY A 290 7.33 21.35 -9.13
CA GLY A 290 6.20 20.42 -9.24
C GLY A 290 6.53 19.05 -8.64
N THR A 291 5.49 18.35 -8.18
CA THR A 291 5.64 17.02 -7.56
C THR A 291 6.36 16.00 -8.45
N GLY A 292 6.17 16.08 -9.77
CA GLY A 292 6.86 15.22 -10.75
C GLY A 292 8.38 15.36 -10.69
N ILE A 293 8.90 16.59 -10.78
CA ILE A 293 10.35 16.84 -10.72
C ILE A 293 10.93 16.47 -9.35
N LYS A 294 10.22 16.77 -8.25
CA LYS A 294 10.66 16.34 -6.91
C LYS A 294 10.79 14.82 -6.80
N ASN A 295 9.87 14.07 -7.38
CA ASN A 295 9.94 12.61 -7.40
C ASN A 295 11.10 12.12 -8.26
N THR A 296 11.33 12.74 -9.41
CA THR A 296 12.47 12.41 -10.29
C THR A 296 13.81 12.68 -9.61
N ILE A 297 13.95 13.78 -8.85
CA ILE A 297 15.15 14.05 -8.05
C ILE A 297 15.39 12.94 -7.01
N LYS A 298 14.35 12.51 -6.27
CA LYS A 298 14.49 11.39 -5.33
C LYS A 298 14.91 10.09 -6.01
N ARG A 299 14.41 9.82 -7.22
CA ARG A 299 14.81 8.66 -8.02
C ARG A 299 16.27 8.75 -8.45
N LEU A 300 16.73 9.93 -8.89
CA LEU A 300 18.13 10.20 -9.20
C LEU A 300 19.03 9.99 -7.97
N ASP A 301 18.64 10.49 -6.80
CA ASP A 301 19.38 10.30 -5.56
C ASP A 301 19.48 8.82 -5.17
N TYR A 302 18.40 8.07 -5.36
CA TYR A 302 18.35 6.65 -5.00
C TYR A 302 19.15 5.77 -5.96
N THR A 303 18.99 6.01 -7.29
CA THR A 303 19.54 5.12 -8.33
C THR A 303 20.96 5.53 -8.77
N TYR A 304 21.22 6.83 -8.84
CA TYR A 304 22.46 7.40 -9.37
C TYR A 304 23.27 8.20 -8.34
N ASN A 305 23.13 7.90 -7.07
CA ASN A 305 23.81 8.59 -5.97
C ASN A 305 25.27 8.95 -6.32
N ASN A 306 25.63 10.24 -6.26
CA ASN A 306 26.94 10.79 -6.64
C ASN A 306 27.37 10.55 -8.10
N ARG A 307 26.50 10.04 -8.97
CA ARG A 307 26.76 9.80 -10.40
C ARG A 307 25.92 10.68 -11.32
N TYR A 308 25.28 11.71 -10.79
CA TYR A 308 24.54 12.67 -11.59
C TYR A 308 24.79 14.10 -11.14
N VAL A 309 24.59 15.04 -12.06
CA VAL A 309 24.55 16.47 -11.79
C VAL A 309 23.29 17.04 -12.42
N LEU A 310 22.47 17.70 -11.62
CA LEU A 310 21.25 18.36 -12.08
C LEU A 310 21.32 19.86 -11.78
N LYS A 311 21.11 20.67 -12.80
CA LYS A 311 20.98 22.14 -12.70
C LYS A 311 19.63 22.53 -13.27
N ILE A 312 18.87 23.28 -12.51
CA ILE A 312 17.57 23.81 -12.90
C ILE A 312 17.63 25.32 -12.75
N ASN A 313 17.42 26.05 -13.85
CA ASN A 313 17.36 27.51 -13.85
C ASN A 313 15.94 27.94 -14.17
N ASP A 314 15.36 28.71 -13.27
CA ASP A 314 13.99 29.23 -13.37
C ASP A 314 14.05 30.77 -13.52
N GLU A 315 14.29 31.22 -14.75
CA GLU A 315 14.39 32.63 -15.11
C GLU A 315 13.00 33.23 -15.41
N GLU A 316 12.92 34.53 -15.57
CA GLU A 316 11.65 35.23 -15.82
C GLU A 316 10.97 34.75 -17.12
N ASN A 317 11.74 34.62 -18.20
CA ASN A 317 11.23 34.34 -19.54
C ASN A 317 11.42 32.91 -20.00
N TYR A 318 12.33 32.16 -19.41
CA TYR A 318 12.60 30.76 -19.77
C TYR A 318 12.86 29.89 -18.56
N TYR A 319 12.68 28.59 -18.77
CA TYR A 319 13.01 27.53 -17.82
C TYR A 319 14.01 26.59 -18.48
N SER A 320 15.06 26.22 -17.79
CA SER A 320 16.02 25.27 -18.32
C SER A 320 16.43 24.22 -17.31
N VAL A 321 16.67 23.01 -17.83
CA VAL A 321 17.16 21.85 -17.09
C VAL A 321 18.42 21.34 -17.79
N GLN A 322 19.46 21.11 -17.02
CA GLN A 322 20.66 20.41 -17.44
C GLN A 322 20.90 19.25 -16.52
N LEU A 323 20.84 18.03 -17.04
CA LEU A 323 21.05 16.78 -16.31
C LEU A 323 22.20 16.02 -16.96
N SER A 324 23.21 15.68 -16.20
CA SER A 324 24.29 14.78 -16.60
C SER A 324 24.24 13.53 -15.72
N ILE A 325 24.20 12.35 -16.32
CA ILE A 325 24.17 11.07 -15.62
C ILE A 325 25.32 10.21 -16.14
N LYS A 326 26.06 9.61 -15.22
CA LYS A 326 27.02 8.54 -15.54
C LYS A 326 26.26 7.20 -15.51
N LEU A 327 26.05 6.63 -16.69
CA LEU A 327 25.34 5.37 -16.92
C LEU A 327 26.16 4.17 -16.45
#